data_8f41ef976d6b760dfd079837d5e6b25b
#
_entry.id   8f41ef976d6b760dfd079837d5e6b25b
#
_cell.length_a   1.000
_cell.length_b   1.000
_cell.length_c   1.000
_cell.angle_alpha   90.00
_cell.angle_beta   90.00
_cell.angle_gamma   90.00
#
_symmetry.space_group_name_H-M   'P 1'
#
loop_
_entity.id
_entity.type
_entity.pdbx_description
1 polymer ?
#
loop_
_entity_poly.entity_id
_entity_poly.type
_entity_poly.pdbx_seq_one_letter_code
_entity_poly.pdbx_strand_id
1 'polypeptide(L)'
;MARNLKALGLWRTALVASVRQDGPDLSARQLAILLQVYLTDPPHTVRGLAALLNISKPAVTRALDRLSVLSFVKRKRDLEDKRNVLVQRTVKGSVFLSDFAELVIAAGAVTEEDMAVVRAEEALALAAKARLEANLKPTVAAPPPPSVETTAVL
;
A
#
# COMPACT_ATOMS: atom_id res chain seq x y z
N MET A 1 -8.91 -17.87 -0.93
CA MET A 1 -7.82 -17.15 -0.24
C MET A 1 -6.55 -17.01 -1.09
N ALA A 2 -6.02 -18.05 -1.71
CA ALA A 2 -4.76 -17.99 -2.48
C ALA A 2 -4.72 -16.92 -3.60
N ARG A 3 -5.82 -16.76 -4.38
CA ARG A 3 -5.93 -15.73 -5.43
C ARG A 3 -5.77 -14.31 -4.89
N ASN A 4 -6.33 -14.02 -3.70
CA ASN A 4 -6.26 -12.70 -3.08
C ASN A 4 -4.84 -12.39 -2.56
N LEU A 5 -4.16 -13.40 -2.01
CA LEU A 5 -2.77 -13.26 -1.54
C LEU A 5 -1.80 -13.00 -2.72
N LYS A 6 -2.03 -13.64 -3.87
CA LYS A 6 -1.24 -13.37 -5.08
C LYS A 6 -1.37 -11.93 -5.55
N ALA A 7 -2.61 -11.40 -5.61
CA ALA A 7 -2.86 -10.02 -6.00
C ALA A 7 -2.23 -9.01 -5.01
N LEU A 8 -2.34 -9.28 -3.70
CA LEU A 8 -1.70 -8.47 -2.66
C LEU A 8 -0.18 -8.57 -2.72
N GLY A 9 0.37 -9.74 -3.02
CA GLY A 9 1.80 -9.96 -3.19
C GLY A 9 2.37 -9.13 -4.33
N LEU A 10 1.72 -9.14 -5.51
CA LEU A 10 2.08 -8.31 -6.65
C LEU A 10 2.07 -6.83 -6.26
N TRP A 11 0.98 -6.38 -5.63
CA TRP A 11 0.82 -4.98 -5.23
C TRP A 11 1.87 -4.55 -4.21
N ARG A 12 2.14 -5.40 -3.19
CA ARG A 12 3.22 -5.18 -2.22
C ARG A 12 4.57 -5.03 -2.90
N THR A 13 4.93 -5.96 -3.78
CA THR A 13 6.23 -5.96 -4.47
C THR A 13 6.42 -4.70 -5.30
N ALA A 14 5.42 -4.30 -6.09
CA ALA A 14 5.46 -3.09 -6.89
C ALA A 14 5.59 -1.81 -6.03
N LEU A 15 4.82 -1.71 -4.94
CA LEU A 15 4.88 -0.56 -4.03
C LEU A 15 6.21 -0.47 -3.29
N VAL A 16 6.73 -1.59 -2.77
CA VAL A 16 8.03 -1.61 -2.08
C VAL A 16 9.14 -1.21 -3.05
N ALA A 17 9.11 -1.69 -4.29
CA ALA A 17 10.06 -1.30 -5.32
C ALA A 17 9.97 0.19 -5.65
N SER A 18 8.76 0.74 -5.77
CA SER A 18 8.53 2.17 -6.01
C SER A 18 9.07 3.06 -4.88
N VAL A 19 8.88 2.66 -3.62
CA VAL A 19 9.39 3.42 -2.45
C VAL A 19 10.93 3.37 -2.35
N ARG A 20 11.55 2.31 -2.84
CA ARG A 20 13.03 2.16 -2.84
C ARG A 20 13.72 2.97 -3.95
N GLN A 21 12.98 3.44 -4.94
CA GLN A 21 13.53 4.30 -5.98
C GLN A 21 13.60 5.75 -5.49
N ASP A 22 14.61 6.50 -5.95
CA ASP A 22 14.77 7.94 -5.70
C ASP A 22 13.74 8.78 -6.50
N GLY A 23 12.47 8.39 -6.42
CA GLY A 23 11.36 9.04 -7.10
C GLY A 23 10.46 9.81 -6.14
N PRO A 24 9.54 10.62 -6.66
CA PRO A 24 8.58 11.32 -5.83
C PRO A 24 7.58 10.34 -5.23
N ASP A 25 7.43 10.39 -3.92
CA ASP A 25 6.42 9.61 -3.21
C ASP A 25 5.04 10.22 -3.45
N LEU A 26 4.14 9.40 -4.01
CA LEU A 26 2.76 9.75 -4.27
C LEU A 26 1.83 9.03 -3.31
N SER A 27 0.91 9.78 -2.70
CA SER A 27 -0.18 9.15 -1.97
C SER A 27 -1.08 8.33 -2.91
N ALA A 28 -1.79 7.34 -2.36
CA ALA A 28 -2.75 6.52 -3.12
C ALA A 28 -3.76 7.38 -3.91
N ARG A 29 -4.19 8.51 -3.34
CA ARG A 29 -5.10 9.45 -4.00
C ARG A 29 -4.44 10.15 -5.19
N GLN A 30 -3.20 10.58 -5.05
CA GLN A 30 -2.44 11.22 -6.13
C GLN A 30 -2.17 10.24 -7.26
N LEU A 31 -1.78 9.02 -6.93
CA LEU A 31 -1.57 7.96 -7.91
C LEU A 31 -2.87 7.59 -8.63
N ALA A 32 -3.99 7.46 -7.91
CA ALA A 32 -5.30 7.18 -8.52
C ALA A 32 -5.73 8.28 -9.51
N ILE A 33 -5.56 9.57 -9.15
CA ILE A 33 -5.85 10.69 -10.04
C ILE A 33 -4.93 10.65 -11.27
N LEU A 34 -3.64 10.40 -11.07
CA LEU A 34 -2.67 10.33 -12.16
C LEU A 34 -3.03 9.21 -13.13
N LEU A 35 -3.26 8.00 -12.62
CA LEU A 35 -3.69 6.85 -13.43
C LEU A 35 -5.00 7.14 -14.19
N GLN A 36 -5.97 7.75 -13.54
CA GLN A 36 -7.24 8.13 -14.20
C GLN A 36 -7.00 9.08 -15.37
N VAL A 37 -6.17 10.10 -15.19
CA VAL A 37 -5.88 11.09 -16.25
C VAL A 37 -5.13 10.45 -17.42
N TYR A 38 -4.30 9.45 -17.16
CA TYR A 38 -3.45 8.84 -18.19
C TYR A 38 -4.06 7.60 -18.88
N LEU A 39 -4.93 6.88 -18.19
CA LEU A 39 -5.47 5.62 -18.69
C LEU A 39 -6.90 5.73 -19.25
N THR A 40 -7.54 6.89 -19.10
CA THR A 40 -8.88 7.10 -19.66
C THR A 40 -8.95 8.30 -20.59
N ASP A 41 -10.00 8.36 -21.40
CA ASP A 41 -10.14 9.42 -22.39
C ASP A 41 -10.46 10.77 -21.76
N PRO A 42 -9.88 11.89 -22.31
CA PRO A 42 -10.24 13.24 -21.91
C PRO A 42 -11.68 13.59 -22.35
N PRO A 43 -12.32 14.62 -21.76
CA PRO A 43 -11.73 15.63 -20.88
C PRO A 43 -11.74 15.22 -19.41
N HIS A 44 -10.65 15.57 -18.68
CA HIS A 44 -10.57 15.40 -17.23
C HIS A 44 -10.75 16.75 -16.55
N THR A 45 -11.74 16.85 -15.68
CA THR A 45 -12.01 18.06 -14.89
C THR A 45 -11.91 17.77 -13.40
N VAL A 46 -11.64 18.81 -12.59
CA VAL A 46 -11.66 18.67 -11.11
C VAL A 46 -12.99 18.12 -10.62
N ARG A 47 -14.10 18.56 -11.22
CA ARG A 47 -15.45 18.10 -10.89
C ARG A 47 -15.64 16.62 -11.25
N GLY A 48 -15.24 16.23 -12.46
CA GLY A 48 -15.34 14.84 -12.92
C GLY A 48 -14.52 13.87 -12.06
N LEU A 49 -13.27 14.24 -11.75
CA LEU A 49 -12.39 13.46 -10.88
C LEU A 49 -12.93 13.34 -9.44
N ALA A 50 -13.53 14.41 -8.91
CA ALA A 50 -14.15 14.40 -7.59
C ALA A 50 -15.35 13.45 -7.53
N ALA A 51 -16.21 13.48 -8.55
CA ALA A 51 -17.36 12.59 -8.66
C ALA A 51 -16.93 11.12 -8.83
N LEU A 52 -15.97 10.85 -9.74
CA LEU A 52 -15.48 9.51 -10.02
C LEU A 52 -14.84 8.85 -8.79
N LEU A 53 -14.02 9.60 -8.04
CA LEU A 53 -13.31 9.09 -6.88
C LEU A 53 -14.12 9.19 -5.58
N ASN A 54 -15.34 9.75 -5.65
CA ASN A 54 -16.18 10.02 -4.49
C ASN A 54 -15.45 10.78 -3.37
N ILE A 55 -14.72 11.83 -3.75
CA ILE A 55 -13.99 12.70 -2.82
C ILE A 55 -14.34 14.17 -3.08
N SER A 56 -14.06 15.03 -2.11
CA SER A 56 -14.34 16.46 -2.23
C SER A 56 -13.46 17.15 -3.29
N LYS A 57 -14.00 18.17 -3.96
CA LYS A 57 -13.24 19.01 -4.90
C LYS A 57 -11.95 19.60 -4.31
N PRO A 58 -11.94 20.12 -3.06
CA PRO A 58 -10.70 20.56 -2.41
C PRO A 58 -9.65 19.46 -2.28
N ALA A 59 -10.08 18.19 -2.04
CA ALA A 59 -9.16 17.06 -1.95
C ALA A 59 -8.52 16.74 -3.32
N VAL A 60 -9.29 16.82 -4.41
CA VAL A 60 -8.77 16.71 -5.79
C VAL A 60 -7.82 17.86 -6.09
N THR A 61 -8.18 19.10 -5.74
CA THR A 61 -7.35 20.27 -5.99
C THR A 61 -5.98 20.14 -5.33
N ARG A 62 -5.94 19.77 -4.04
CA ARG A 62 -4.66 19.54 -3.33
C ARG A 62 -3.80 18.44 -3.95
N ALA A 63 -4.42 17.36 -4.41
CA ALA A 63 -3.70 16.31 -5.12
C ALA A 63 -3.13 16.80 -6.46
N LEU A 64 -3.92 17.53 -7.23
CA LEU A 64 -3.49 18.14 -8.49
C LEU A 64 -2.42 19.21 -8.29
N ASP A 65 -2.44 19.97 -7.18
CA ASP A 65 -1.38 20.92 -6.83
C ASP A 65 -0.04 20.20 -6.71
N ARG A 66 0.01 19.11 -5.96
CA ARG A 66 1.22 18.29 -5.83
C ARG A 66 1.68 17.70 -7.16
N LEU A 67 0.76 17.13 -7.95
CA LEU A 67 1.07 16.57 -9.26
C LEU A 67 1.54 17.62 -10.26
N SER A 68 1.03 18.85 -10.16
CA SER A 68 1.48 19.98 -10.99
C SER A 68 2.87 20.47 -10.59
N VAL A 69 3.19 20.52 -9.29
CA VAL A 69 4.54 20.84 -8.80
C VAL A 69 5.56 19.83 -9.32
N LEU A 70 5.20 18.54 -9.37
CA LEU A 70 6.03 17.49 -9.96
C LEU A 70 6.08 17.54 -11.49
N SER A 71 5.27 18.39 -12.10
CA SER A 71 5.09 18.50 -13.55
C SER A 71 4.50 17.23 -14.19
N PHE A 72 3.75 16.44 -13.43
CA PHE A 72 3.11 15.23 -13.95
C PHE A 72 1.78 15.51 -14.64
N VAL A 73 1.15 16.62 -14.32
CA VAL A 73 -0.05 17.11 -14.98
C VAL A 73 0.05 18.62 -15.21
N LYS A 74 -0.69 19.14 -16.18
CA LYS A 74 -0.93 20.58 -16.38
C LYS A 74 -2.40 20.87 -16.17
N ARG A 75 -2.70 22.06 -15.66
CA ARG A 75 -4.06 22.60 -15.56
C ARG A 75 -4.25 23.70 -16.60
N LYS A 76 -5.35 23.64 -17.32
CA LYS A 76 -5.74 24.63 -18.30
C LYS A 76 -7.18 25.06 -18.05
N ARG A 77 -7.49 26.35 -18.15
CA ARG A 77 -8.89 26.79 -18.15
C ARG A 77 -9.58 26.25 -19.39
N ASP A 78 -10.80 25.74 -19.18
CA ASP A 78 -11.67 25.40 -20.28
C ASP A 78 -12.11 26.70 -20.99
N LEU A 79 -11.98 26.74 -22.31
CA LEU A 79 -12.36 27.89 -23.10
C LEU A 79 -13.87 27.93 -23.36
N GLU A 80 -14.52 26.78 -23.37
CA GLU A 80 -15.97 26.65 -23.59
C GLU A 80 -16.75 26.87 -22.29
N ASP A 81 -16.28 26.31 -21.19
CA ASP A 81 -16.84 26.52 -19.84
C ASP A 81 -15.77 27.01 -18.86
N LYS A 82 -15.68 28.33 -18.71
CA LYS A 82 -14.71 28.99 -17.81
C LYS A 82 -14.79 28.58 -16.34
N ARG A 83 -15.86 27.84 -15.95
CA ARG A 83 -16.03 27.27 -14.60
C ARG A 83 -15.25 25.98 -14.41
N ASN A 84 -14.80 25.36 -15.50
CA ASN A 84 -14.06 24.12 -15.50
C ASN A 84 -12.55 24.37 -15.62
N VAL A 85 -11.79 23.54 -14.92
CA VAL A 85 -10.34 23.43 -15.07
C VAL A 85 -10.06 22.05 -15.64
N LEU A 86 -9.48 22.04 -16.84
CA LEU A 86 -9.06 20.83 -17.53
C LEU A 86 -7.71 20.38 -16.99
N VAL A 87 -7.58 19.08 -16.78
CA VAL A 87 -6.33 18.42 -16.40
C VAL A 87 -5.76 17.72 -17.63
N GLN A 88 -4.52 18.04 -17.95
CA GLN A 88 -3.82 17.55 -19.14
C GLN A 88 -2.59 16.73 -18.76
N ARG A 89 -2.28 15.74 -19.58
CA ARG A 89 -1.07 14.90 -19.49
C ARG A 89 0.17 15.73 -19.82
N THR A 90 1.32 15.27 -19.34
CA THR A 90 2.64 15.81 -19.66
C THR A 90 3.60 14.69 -20.05
N VAL A 91 4.68 15.01 -20.73
CA VAL A 91 5.73 14.04 -21.05
C VAL A 91 6.34 13.45 -19.76
N LYS A 92 6.61 14.29 -18.77
CA LYS A 92 7.22 13.87 -17.51
C LYS A 92 6.31 12.91 -16.73
N GLY A 93 5.00 13.12 -16.74
CA GLY A 93 4.05 12.21 -16.13
C GLY A 93 3.93 10.88 -16.89
N SER A 94 4.06 10.90 -18.24
CA SER A 94 4.11 9.67 -19.04
C SER A 94 5.34 8.84 -18.69
N VAL A 95 6.53 9.46 -18.59
CA VAL A 95 7.78 8.78 -18.21
C VAL A 95 7.62 8.15 -16.82
N PHE A 96 7.16 8.92 -15.83
CA PHE A 96 6.95 8.40 -14.48
C PHE A 96 6.02 7.18 -14.45
N LEU A 97 4.91 7.23 -15.19
CA LEU A 97 3.98 6.09 -15.26
C LEU A 97 4.54 4.91 -16.05
N SER A 98 5.39 5.15 -17.04
CA SER A 98 6.10 4.07 -17.75
C SER A 98 7.04 3.33 -16.79
N ASP A 99 7.86 4.06 -16.03
CA ASP A 99 8.76 3.49 -15.03
C ASP A 99 7.97 2.73 -13.95
N PHE A 100 6.85 3.28 -13.49
CA PHE A 100 5.97 2.59 -12.53
C PHE A 100 5.35 1.32 -13.12
N ALA A 101 4.97 1.33 -14.39
CA ALA A 101 4.45 0.16 -15.09
C ALA A 101 5.47 -0.97 -15.16
N GLU A 102 6.76 -0.67 -15.39
CA GLU A 102 7.83 -1.65 -15.36
C GLU A 102 7.95 -2.33 -13.98
N LEU A 103 7.79 -1.58 -12.90
CA LEU A 103 7.78 -2.16 -11.54
C LEU A 103 6.60 -3.12 -11.35
N VAL A 104 5.43 -2.77 -11.87
CA VAL A 104 4.23 -3.63 -11.79
C VAL A 104 4.42 -4.90 -12.63
N ILE A 105 4.99 -4.78 -13.83
CA ILE A 105 5.30 -5.91 -14.71
C ILE A 105 6.31 -6.84 -14.03
N ALA A 106 7.41 -6.30 -13.50
CA ALA A 106 8.41 -7.06 -12.78
C ALA A 106 7.84 -7.77 -11.55
N ALA A 107 6.95 -7.10 -10.80
CA ALA A 107 6.25 -7.71 -9.66
C ALA A 107 5.32 -8.87 -10.10
N GLY A 108 4.72 -8.78 -11.29
CA GLY A 108 3.88 -9.83 -11.86
C GLY A 108 4.67 -11.05 -12.35
N ALA A 109 5.95 -10.88 -12.68
CA ALA A 109 6.85 -11.95 -13.10
C ALA A 109 7.39 -12.78 -11.93
N VAL A 110 7.17 -12.35 -10.67
CA VAL A 110 7.51 -13.14 -9.47
C VAL A 110 6.74 -14.45 -9.49
N THR A 111 7.47 -15.57 -9.54
CA THR A 111 6.91 -16.91 -9.69
C THR A 111 6.18 -17.39 -8.41
N GLU A 112 5.37 -18.44 -8.54
CA GLU A 112 4.75 -19.12 -7.38
C GLU A 112 5.81 -19.66 -6.41
N GLU A 113 6.97 -20.07 -6.93
CA GLU A 113 8.12 -20.55 -6.15
C GLU A 113 8.70 -19.44 -5.25
N ASP A 114 8.91 -18.24 -5.78
CA ASP A 114 9.39 -17.09 -5.01
C ASP A 114 8.41 -16.73 -3.89
N MET A 115 7.11 -16.80 -4.18
CA MET A 115 6.06 -16.58 -3.17
C MET A 115 6.01 -17.68 -2.12
N ALA A 116 6.34 -18.93 -2.48
CA ALA A 116 6.42 -20.04 -1.54
C ALA A 116 7.60 -19.88 -0.58
N VAL A 117 8.76 -19.45 -1.08
CA VAL A 117 9.96 -19.16 -0.27
C VAL A 117 9.66 -18.04 0.74
N VAL A 118 9.08 -16.93 0.29
CA VAL A 118 8.72 -15.80 1.18
C VAL A 118 7.73 -16.24 2.26
N ARG A 119 6.72 -17.06 1.92
CA ARG A 119 5.76 -17.57 2.90
C ARG A 119 6.42 -18.51 3.92
N ALA A 120 7.38 -19.34 3.47
CA ALA A 120 8.12 -20.22 4.36
C ALA A 120 8.97 -19.42 5.36
N GLU A 121 9.65 -18.38 4.92
CA GLU A 121 10.43 -17.49 5.77
C GLU A 121 9.55 -16.73 6.77
N GLU A 122 8.42 -16.18 6.33
CA GLU A 122 7.45 -15.51 7.21
C GLU A 122 6.86 -16.46 8.25
N ALA A 123 6.53 -17.71 7.87
CA ALA A 123 6.02 -18.73 8.77
C ALA A 123 7.07 -19.12 9.81
N LEU A 124 8.34 -19.25 9.40
CA LEU A 124 9.45 -19.58 10.29
C LEU A 124 9.69 -18.44 11.29
N ALA A 125 9.66 -17.19 10.84
CA ALA A 125 9.79 -16.01 11.69
C ALA A 125 8.65 -15.89 12.71
N LEU A 126 7.42 -16.18 12.30
CA LEU A 126 6.25 -16.18 13.17
C LEU A 126 6.33 -17.30 14.22
N ALA A 127 6.75 -18.51 13.82
CA ALA A 127 6.96 -19.63 14.72
C ALA A 127 8.08 -19.37 15.74
N ALA A 128 9.18 -18.73 15.32
CA ALA A 128 10.26 -18.33 16.21
C ALA A 128 9.79 -17.30 17.25
N LYS A 129 9.00 -16.29 16.82
CA LYS A 129 8.38 -15.32 17.72
C LYS A 129 7.45 -15.96 18.73
N ALA A 130 6.58 -16.86 18.28
CA ALA A 130 5.67 -17.59 19.17
C ALA A 130 6.39 -18.45 20.21
N ARG A 131 7.50 -19.09 19.82
CA ARG A 131 8.35 -19.84 20.76
C ARG A 131 9.01 -18.95 21.81
N LEU A 132 9.46 -17.77 21.41
CA LEU A 132 10.05 -16.80 22.33
C LEU A 132 9.03 -16.30 23.34
N GLU A 133 7.81 -15.98 22.89
CA GLU A 133 6.70 -15.56 23.75
C GLU A 133 6.22 -16.68 24.69
N ALA A 134 6.21 -17.94 24.24
CA ALA A 134 5.87 -19.09 25.07
C ALA A 134 6.90 -19.33 26.18
N ASN A 135 8.19 -19.12 25.89
CA ASN A 135 9.26 -19.23 26.87
C ASN A 135 9.33 -18.06 27.88
N LEU A 136 8.67 -16.93 27.57
CA LEU A 136 8.61 -15.75 28.46
C LEU A 136 7.47 -15.84 29.48
N LYS A 137 6.53 -16.78 29.34
CA LYS A 137 5.46 -16.97 30.35
C LYS A 137 6.07 -17.58 31.61
N PRO A 138 5.97 -16.91 32.77
CA PRO A 138 6.51 -17.46 34.01
C PRO A 138 5.78 -18.77 34.34
N THR A 139 6.58 -19.83 34.58
CA THR A 139 6.07 -21.08 35.14
C THR A 139 5.39 -20.77 36.47
N VAL A 140 4.07 -20.88 36.52
CA VAL A 140 3.35 -20.80 37.78
C VAL A 140 3.90 -21.94 38.67
N ALA A 141 4.61 -21.53 39.73
CA ALA A 141 5.15 -22.45 40.73
C ALA A 141 4.01 -23.33 41.28
N ALA A 142 4.27 -24.62 41.30
CA ALA A 142 3.35 -25.57 41.91
C ALA A 142 3.09 -25.22 43.37
N PRO A 143 1.85 -25.37 43.88
CA PRO A 143 1.53 -25.08 45.27
C PRO A 143 2.34 -26.01 46.21
N PRO A 144 2.76 -25.51 47.39
CA PRO A 144 3.53 -26.29 48.33
C PRO A 144 2.66 -27.48 48.83
N PRO A 145 3.32 -28.63 49.16
CA PRO A 145 2.61 -29.81 49.68
C PRO A 145 1.94 -29.52 51.05
N PRO A 146 0.81 -30.12 51.34
CA PRO A 146 0.09 -29.92 52.60
C PRO A 146 0.94 -30.33 53.81
N SER A 147 0.97 -29.44 54.80
CA SER A 147 1.63 -29.66 56.07
C SER A 147 0.99 -30.85 56.80
N VAL A 148 1.78 -31.89 57.14
CA VAL A 148 1.35 -33.02 57.97
C VAL A 148 1.27 -32.54 59.41
N GLU A 149 0.08 -32.38 59.92
CA GLU A 149 -0.17 -32.17 61.37
C GLU A 149 0.21 -33.47 62.11
N THR A 150 1.26 -33.41 62.88
CA THR A 150 1.62 -34.45 63.83
C THR A 150 0.70 -34.35 65.02
N THR A 151 -0.34 -35.17 65.12
CA THR A 151 -1.11 -35.33 66.30
C THR A 151 -0.30 -36.12 67.33
N ALA A 152 0.19 -35.43 68.36
CA ALA A 152 0.71 -36.06 69.56
C ALA A 152 -0.44 -36.62 70.40
N VAL A 153 -0.47 -37.91 70.63
CA VAL A 153 -1.37 -38.58 71.58
C VAL A 153 -0.56 -38.79 72.86
N LEU A 154 -1.14 -38.32 73.91
CA LEU A 154 -0.83 -38.68 75.31
C LEU A 154 -1.62 -39.91 75.69
#